data_f7eead4198abffe53fd5861f6c6d402b
#
_entry.id   f7eead4198abffe53fd5861f6c6d402b
#
_cell.length_a   1.000
_cell.length_b   1.000
_cell.length_c   1.000
_cell.angle_alpha   90.00
_cell.angle_beta   90.00
_cell.angle_gamma   90.00
#
_symmetry.space_group_name_H-M   'P 1'
#
loop_
_entity.id
_entity.type
_entity.pdbx_description
1 polymer ?
#
loop_
_entity_poly.entity_id
_entity_poly.type
_entity_poly.pdbx_seq_one_letter_code
_entity_poly.pdbx_strand_id
1 'polypeptide(L)'
;MNVLVINAGSSSLKYQLLNPTTGELLAKGLCERIGIDGLFTYKPQLPGKEAIKAASVSMPTHNEAIQAVLNALVDEKNGVIGSMKEIDAVGHRVVHGGEKFAKSVVITDEVMQAIEECTPLAPLHNPANIIGIKACQELMPGVPMVAVFDTAFHQTMPPVAYIYALPYEYYEKDKVRRYGFHGTSHKYVSQRAADMLGKPIEQLKLISCHLGNGSSVTAIDGGKSVDTSMGFTPLAGLPMGTRSGDIDAGILEYLMNKYGMDIKEMVNVLNKKSGVMGVSGVSSDFRDLEEAFEQGNERAGLAVDMFNYGVKKLIGAYAAAMGGVDAIIFTAGVGENSASQRMAIASGLEFMGVKMDEDANKVRGEERVISAPDSKVTVLLIPTNEELMIAMDTEALVG
;
A
#
# COMPACT_ATOMS: atom_id res chain seq x y z
N MET A 1 6.06 17.30 17.23
CA MET A 1 4.71 16.71 17.29
C MET A 1 4.82 15.19 17.30
N ASN A 2 4.09 14.50 18.17
CA ASN A 2 3.99 13.04 18.15
C ASN A 2 2.66 12.65 17.55
N VAL A 3 2.70 11.89 16.47
CA VAL A 3 1.50 11.43 15.76
C VAL A 3 1.34 9.92 15.97
N LEU A 4 0.17 9.53 16.46
CA LEU A 4 -0.23 8.12 16.52
C LEU A 4 -0.88 7.75 15.19
N VAL A 5 -0.24 6.87 14.43
CA VAL A 5 -0.77 6.35 13.17
C VAL A 5 -1.50 5.04 13.43
N ILE A 6 -2.74 4.95 12.95
CA ILE A 6 -3.63 3.80 13.12
C ILE A 6 -4.06 3.26 11.76
N ASN A 7 -3.92 1.95 11.61
CA ASN A 7 -4.45 1.19 10.49
C ASN A 7 -5.31 0.03 11.02
N ALA A 8 -6.62 0.25 11.07
CA ALA A 8 -7.59 -0.69 11.61
C ALA A 8 -8.14 -1.59 10.50
N GLY A 9 -7.95 -2.90 10.67
CA GLY A 9 -8.61 -3.96 9.90
C GLY A 9 -9.76 -4.59 10.68
N SER A 10 -10.48 -5.54 10.07
CA SER A 10 -11.67 -6.17 10.68
C SER A 10 -11.38 -6.90 12.01
N SER A 11 -10.21 -7.53 12.13
CA SER A 11 -9.78 -8.28 13.32
C SER A 11 -8.35 -7.94 13.75
N SER A 12 -7.81 -6.82 13.26
CA SER A 12 -6.44 -6.41 13.54
C SER A 12 -6.33 -4.88 13.59
N LEU A 13 -5.28 -4.39 14.26
CA LEU A 13 -4.97 -2.97 14.32
C LEU A 13 -3.45 -2.83 14.38
N LYS A 14 -2.88 -2.22 13.33
CA LYS A 14 -1.46 -1.85 13.27
C LYS A 14 -1.29 -0.41 13.70
N TYR A 15 -0.25 -0.12 14.45
CA TYR A 15 -0.02 1.22 14.96
C TYR A 15 1.45 1.60 15.01
N GLN A 16 1.71 2.90 14.89
CA GLN A 16 3.02 3.52 15.15
C GLN A 16 2.83 4.87 15.85
N LEU A 17 3.67 5.16 16.83
CA LEU A 17 3.83 6.49 17.40
C LEU A 17 5.16 7.05 16.91
N LEU A 18 5.12 8.17 16.20
CA LEU A 18 6.32 8.74 15.59
C LEU A 18 6.27 10.27 15.49
N ASN A 19 7.46 10.87 15.36
CA ASN A 19 7.61 12.29 15.09
C ASN A 19 7.82 12.50 13.59
N PRO A 20 6.86 13.09 12.84
CA PRO A 20 6.97 13.23 11.39
C PRO A 20 8.08 14.20 10.95
N THR A 21 8.38 15.24 11.73
CA THR A 21 9.44 16.22 11.41
C THR A 21 10.83 15.58 11.42
N THR A 22 11.12 14.71 12.40
CA THR A 22 12.44 14.05 12.54
C THR A 22 12.47 12.66 11.90
N GLY A 23 11.30 12.06 11.62
CA GLY A 23 11.17 10.67 11.21
C GLY A 23 11.40 9.67 12.35
N GLU A 24 11.55 10.13 13.60
CA GLU A 24 11.82 9.28 14.75
C GLU A 24 10.60 8.43 15.10
N LEU A 25 10.80 7.11 15.05
CA LEU A 25 9.82 6.14 15.50
C LEU A 25 10.00 5.88 17.00
N LEU A 26 8.98 6.18 17.80
CA LEU A 26 9.00 5.97 19.26
C LEU A 26 8.55 4.55 19.64
N ALA A 27 7.46 4.09 19.03
CA ALA A 27 6.93 2.74 19.24
C ALA A 27 6.12 2.27 18.04
N LYS A 28 6.06 0.96 17.86
CA LYS A 28 5.18 0.31 16.88
C LYS A 28 4.62 -1.00 17.43
N GLY A 29 3.54 -1.48 16.83
CA GLY A 29 3.00 -2.76 17.21
C GLY A 29 1.78 -3.17 16.41
N LEU A 30 1.17 -4.25 16.89
CA LEU A 30 0.08 -4.93 16.23
C LEU A 30 -0.86 -5.55 17.27
N CYS A 31 -2.14 -5.29 17.14
CA CYS A 31 -3.19 -6.06 17.76
C CYS A 31 -3.76 -7.01 16.73
N GLU A 32 -3.84 -8.30 17.05
CA GLU A 32 -4.34 -9.35 16.17
C GLU A 32 -5.47 -10.09 16.86
N ARG A 33 -6.31 -10.75 16.06
CA ARG A 33 -7.40 -11.61 16.56
C ARG A 33 -8.37 -10.85 17.48
N ILE A 34 -8.60 -9.56 17.18
CA ILE A 34 -9.60 -8.72 17.87
C ILE A 34 -10.98 -9.38 17.71
N GLY A 35 -11.73 -9.48 18.80
CA GLY A 35 -13.02 -10.17 18.82
C GLY A 35 -12.94 -11.69 18.98
N ILE A 36 -11.73 -12.25 19.12
CA ILE A 36 -11.51 -13.71 19.31
C ILE A 36 -10.78 -13.92 20.64
N ASP A 37 -9.47 -14.07 20.64
CA ASP A 37 -8.62 -14.35 21.80
C ASP A 37 -7.49 -13.34 22.01
N GLY A 38 -7.41 -12.34 21.15
CA GLY A 38 -6.52 -11.18 21.24
C GLY A 38 -5.03 -11.49 21.42
N LEU A 39 -4.22 -11.05 20.47
CA LEU A 39 -2.76 -11.07 20.59
C LEU A 39 -2.21 -9.65 20.46
N PHE A 40 -1.43 -9.22 21.44
CA PHE A 40 -0.89 -7.87 21.52
C PHE A 40 0.63 -7.86 21.37
N THR A 41 1.12 -7.09 20.43
CA THR A 41 2.55 -6.82 20.19
C THR A 41 2.83 -5.35 20.37
N TYR A 42 3.84 -5.02 21.19
CA TYR A 42 4.34 -3.67 21.40
C TYR A 42 5.87 -3.67 21.29
N LYS A 43 6.41 -2.78 20.48
CA LYS A 43 7.87 -2.66 20.24
C LYS A 43 8.29 -1.21 20.44
N PRO A 44 8.70 -0.82 21.66
CA PRO A 44 9.32 0.48 21.90
C PRO A 44 10.65 0.56 21.15
N GLN A 45 10.99 1.75 20.68
CA GLN A 45 12.23 1.98 19.94
C GLN A 45 13.27 2.75 20.78
N LEU A 46 12.91 3.11 22.03
CA LEU A 46 13.82 3.80 22.96
C LEU A 46 14.73 2.80 23.67
N PRO A 47 16.01 3.17 23.94
CA PRO A 47 16.97 2.32 24.65
C PRO A 47 16.46 1.92 26.05
N GLY A 48 16.70 0.68 26.43
CA GLY A 48 16.35 0.15 27.75
C GLY A 48 14.89 -0.20 27.98
N LYS A 49 14.04 -0.11 26.94
CA LYS A 49 12.64 -0.50 26.98
C LYS A 49 12.46 -1.93 26.45
N GLU A 50 11.56 -2.68 27.05
CA GLU A 50 11.29 -4.08 26.66
C GLU A 50 10.05 -4.20 25.77
N ALA A 51 10.15 -5.05 24.74
CA ALA A 51 9.05 -5.34 23.84
C ALA A 51 8.10 -6.38 24.43
N ILE A 52 6.82 -6.24 24.11
CA ILE A 52 5.79 -7.28 24.31
C ILE A 52 5.62 -7.99 22.95
N LYS A 53 5.72 -9.33 22.96
CA LYS A 53 5.64 -10.13 21.71
C LYS A 53 4.43 -11.07 21.79
N ALA A 54 3.42 -10.78 20.99
CA ALA A 54 2.21 -11.61 20.82
C ALA A 54 1.60 -12.11 22.17
N ALA A 55 1.53 -11.22 23.17
CA ALA A 55 0.94 -11.54 24.45
C ALA A 55 -0.58 -11.70 24.32
N SER A 56 -1.16 -12.68 25.00
CA SER A 56 -2.61 -12.85 25.06
C SER A 56 -3.21 -11.70 25.89
N VAL A 57 -4.02 -10.87 25.24
CA VAL A 57 -4.72 -9.74 25.84
C VAL A 57 -6.16 -9.77 25.36
N SER A 58 -7.12 -9.69 26.29
CA SER A 58 -8.53 -9.63 25.92
C SER A 58 -8.84 -8.34 25.16
N MET A 59 -9.20 -8.47 23.91
CA MET A 59 -9.57 -7.37 23.01
C MET A 59 -10.88 -7.72 22.29
N PRO A 60 -12.01 -7.70 22.99
CA PRO A 60 -13.31 -8.06 22.40
C PRO A 60 -13.73 -7.10 21.29
N THR A 61 -13.28 -5.84 21.34
CA THR A 61 -13.51 -4.84 20.30
C THR A 61 -12.25 -4.01 20.01
N HIS A 62 -12.32 -3.11 19.05
CA HIS A 62 -11.25 -2.17 18.74
C HIS A 62 -11.00 -1.16 19.88
N ASN A 63 -12.01 -0.88 20.72
CA ASN A 63 -11.83 0.00 21.88
C ASN A 63 -10.80 -0.60 22.85
N GLU A 64 -10.92 -1.87 23.20
CA GLU A 64 -9.95 -2.53 24.09
C GLU A 64 -8.59 -2.69 23.43
N ALA A 65 -8.55 -2.90 22.10
CA ALA A 65 -7.29 -2.93 21.37
C ALA A 65 -6.55 -1.59 21.42
N ILE A 66 -7.24 -0.48 21.17
CA ILE A 66 -6.65 0.87 21.26
C ILE A 66 -6.31 1.20 22.70
N GLN A 67 -7.15 0.85 23.68
CA GLN A 67 -6.83 1.04 25.08
C GLN A 67 -5.54 0.30 25.50
N ALA A 68 -5.34 -0.92 24.99
CA ALA A 68 -4.10 -1.68 25.25
C ALA A 68 -2.88 -0.96 24.64
N VAL A 69 -3.02 -0.40 23.43
CA VAL A 69 -1.97 0.43 22.80
C VAL A 69 -1.64 1.63 23.68
N LEU A 70 -2.66 2.40 24.07
CA LEU A 70 -2.49 3.62 24.86
C LEU A 70 -1.84 3.31 26.22
N ASN A 71 -2.27 2.25 26.90
CA ASN A 71 -1.68 1.82 28.16
C ASN A 71 -0.19 1.44 28.00
N ALA A 72 0.16 0.75 26.91
CA ALA A 72 1.54 0.39 26.64
C ALA A 72 2.44 1.60 26.34
N LEU A 73 1.90 2.61 25.67
CA LEU A 73 2.65 3.84 25.34
C LEU A 73 3.04 4.65 26.59
N VAL A 74 2.20 4.63 27.66
CA VAL A 74 2.42 5.37 28.92
C VAL A 74 2.85 4.47 30.08
N ASP A 75 3.14 3.19 29.82
CA ASP A 75 3.59 2.25 30.87
C ASP A 75 4.83 2.79 31.62
N GLU A 76 4.84 2.69 32.94
CA GLU A 76 5.93 3.27 33.79
C GLU A 76 7.30 2.70 33.40
N LYS A 77 7.39 1.42 33.07
CA LYS A 77 8.66 0.76 32.75
C LYS A 77 9.02 0.84 31.27
N ASN A 78 8.08 0.50 30.40
CA ASN A 78 8.32 0.28 28.97
C ASN A 78 7.65 1.31 28.07
N GLY A 79 6.88 2.25 28.60
CA GLY A 79 6.26 3.33 27.85
C GLY A 79 7.29 4.27 27.22
N VAL A 80 6.91 4.91 26.15
CA VAL A 80 7.76 5.84 25.37
C VAL A 80 7.34 7.30 25.52
N ILE A 81 6.21 7.55 26.17
CA ILE A 81 5.71 8.88 26.53
C ILE A 81 5.29 8.89 28.01
N GLY A 82 5.34 10.03 28.64
CA GLY A 82 5.00 10.19 30.07
C GLY A 82 3.50 10.33 30.32
N SER A 83 2.74 10.74 29.33
CA SER A 83 1.29 10.89 29.43
C SER A 83 0.63 10.89 28.06
N MET A 84 -0.67 10.60 28.02
CA MET A 84 -1.51 10.66 26.82
C MET A 84 -1.54 12.06 26.17
N LYS A 85 -1.24 13.11 26.91
CA LYS A 85 -1.19 14.49 26.40
C LYS A 85 -0.02 14.73 25.44
N GLU A 86 0.91 13.80 25.36
CA GLU A 86 2.02 13.85 24.42
C GLU A 86 1.68 13.23 23.04
N ILE A 87 0.46 12.71 22.88
CA ILE A 87 -0.09 12.37 21.56
C ILE A 87 -0.80 13.62 21.03
N ASP A 88 -0.15 14.30 20.10
CA ASP A 88 -0.63 15.59 19.57
C ASP A 88 -1.73 15.41 18.51
N ALA A 89 -1.71 14.31 17.76
CA ALA A 89 -2.69 14.01 16.73
C ALA A 89 -2.75 12.50 16.41
N VAL A 90 -3.82 12.08 15.75
CA VAL A 90 -3.96 10.71 15.23
C VAL A 90 -4.15 10.75 13.71
N GLY A 91 -3.32 10.01 12.99
CA GLY A 91 -3.46 9.78 11.56
C GLY A 91 -4.09 8.41 11.31
N HIS A 92 -5.22 8.37 10.59
CA HIS A 92 -5.92 7.13 10.25
C HIS A 92 -5.75 6.80 8.79
N ARG A 93 -5.26 5.58 8.49
CA ARG A 93 -5.40 5.03 7.16
C ARG A 93 -6.85 4.68 6.90
N VAL A 94 -7.40 5.20 5.81
CA VAL A 94 -8.72 4.85 5.28
C VAL A 94 -8.55 4.31 3.88
N VAL A 95 -9.13 3.15 3.58
CA VAL A 95 -8.86 2.50 2.30
C VAL A 95 -9.48 3.25 1.15
N HIS A 96 -10.74 3.69 1.25
CA HIS A 96 -11.44 4.25 0.11
C HIS A 96 -12.13 5.58 0.43
N GLY A 97 -11.76 6.62 -0.31
CA GLY A 97 -12.35 7.94 -0.22
C GLY A 97 -13.32 8.30 -1.36
N GLY A 98 -13.53 7.39 -2.32
CA GLY A 98 -14.34 7.64 -3.50
C GLY A 98 -13.81 8.82 -4.31
N GLU A 99 -14.69 9.56 -4.95
CA GLU A 99 -14.39 10.84 -5.61
C GLU A 99 -14.44 12.04 -4.65
N LYS A 100 -14.86 11.83 -3.40
CA LYS A 100 -15.04 12.88 -2.40
C LYS A 100 -13.72 13.40 -1.85
N PHE A 101 -12.70 12.55 -1.79
CA PHE A 101 -11.43 12.87 -1.16
C PHE A 101 -10.25 12.72 -2.14
N ALA A 102 -9.73 13.85 -2.58
CA ALA A 102 -8.53 13.96 -3.41
C ALA A 102 -7.25 14.24 -2.60
N LYS A 103 -7.38 14.36 -1.28
CA LYS A 103 -6.29 14.60 -0.32
C LYS A 103 -6.70 14.16 1.08
N SER A 104 -5.73 14.11 1.98
CA SER A 104 -5.96 13.89 3.41
C SER A 104 -6.77 15.03 4.02
N VAL A 105 -7.61 14.72 5.01
CA VAL A 105 -8.54 15.69 5.62
C VAL A 105 -8.63 15.50 7.13
N VAL A 106 -8.85 16.60 7.85
CA VAL A 106 -9.21 16.54 9.28
C VAL A 106 -10.59 15.89 9.41
N ILE A 107 -10.72 14.95 10.33
CA ILE A 107 -11.96 14.20 10.54
C ILE A 107 -12.97 15.07 11.30
N THR A 108 -14.10 15.34 10.67
CA THR A 108 -15.31 15.96 11.24
C THR A 108 -16.47 14.99 11.09
N ASP A 109 -17.64 15.34 11.63
CA ASP A 109 -18.86 14.54 11.46
C ASP A 109 -19.24 14.40 9.99
N GLU A 110 -19.08 15.46 9.18
CA GLU A 110 -19.34 15.45 7.74
C GLU A 110 -18.35 14.53 7.01
N VAL A 111 -17.07 14.53 7.42
CA VAL A 111 -16.06 13.62 6.86
C VAL A 111 -16.38 12.18 7.23
N MET A 112 -16.79 11.91 8.47
CA MET A 112 -17.23 10.56 8.88
C MET A 112 -18.40 10.06 8.06
N GLN A 113 -19.42 10.90 7.86
CA GLN A 113 -20.57 10.56 7.00
C GLN A 113 -20.10 10.25 5.56
N ALA A 114 -19.22 11.08 5.00
CA ALA A 114 -18.70 10.86 3.65
C ALA A 114 -17.87 9.56 3.52
N ILE A 115 -17.13 9.17 4.56
CA ILE A 115 -16.42 7.88 4.61
C ILE A 115 -17.43 6.72 4.69
N GLU A 116 -18.49 6.85 5.47
CA GLU A 116 -19.58 5.85 5.54
C GLU A 116 -20.27 5.66 4.18
N GLU A 117 -20.52 6.74 3.44
CA GLU A 117 -21.08 6.68 2.08
C GLU A 117 -20.15 6.01 1.06
N CYS A 118 -18.83 5.97 1.31
CA CYS A 118 -17.88 5.24 0.49
C CYS A 118 -17.80 3.73 0.82
N THR A 119 -18.49 3.25 1.86
CA THR A 119 -18.48 1.84 2.28
C THR A 119 -18.84 0.85 1.17
N PRO A 120 -19.82 1.11 0.28
CA PRO A 120 -20.12 0.20 -0.84
C PRO A 120 -18.94 -0.03 -1.79
N LEU A 121 -18.00 0.91 -1.88
CA LEU A 121 -16.78 0.78 -2.70
C LEU A 121 -15.68 -0.07 -2.04
N ALA A 122 -15.69 -0.16 -0.71
CA ALA A 122 -14.74 -0.96 0.08
C ALA A 122 -15.41 -1.63 1.30
N PRO A 123 -16.37 -2.54 1.08
CA PRO A 123 -17.21 -3.09 2.14
C PRO A 123 -16.46 -3.94 3.16
N LEU A 124 -15.26 -4.44 2.81
CA LEU A 124 -14.40 -5.22 3.70
C LEU A 124 -13.44 -4.36 4.54
N HIS A 125 -13.27 -3.08 4.19
CA HIS A 125 -12.22 -2.23 4.78
C HIS A 125 -12.77 -0.99 5.47
N ASN A 126 -13.58 -0.19 4.80
CA ASN A 126 -14.08 1.08 5.35
C ASN A 126 -14.83 0.91 6.68
N PRO A 127 -15.70 -0.12 6.88
CA PRO A 127 -16.34 -0.31 8.18
C PRO A 127 -15.35 -0.49 9.33
N ALA A 128 -14.26 -1.24 9.13
CA ALA A 128 -13.23 -1.42 10.15
C ALA A 128 -12.46 -0.12 10.42
N ASN A 129 -12.16 0.66 9.36
CA ASN A 129 -11.51 1.97 9.51
C ASN A 129 -12.39 2.92 10.33
N ILE A 130 -13.71 2.97 10.07
CA ILE A 130 -14.68 3.77 10.82
C ILE A 130 -14.72 3.37 12.30
N ILE A 131 -14.73 2.06 12.59
CA ILE A 131 -14.69 1.55 13.97
C ILE A 131 -13.41 2.02 14.68
N GLY A 132 -12.26 1.93 14.02
CA GLY A 132 -10.98 2.40 14.57
C GLY A 132 -10.97 3.90 14.85
N ILE A 133 -11.53 4.71 13.96
CA ILE A 133 -11.66 6.17 14.17
C ILE A 133 -12.56 6.46 15.38
N LYS A 134 -13.75 5.87 15.43
CA LYS A 134 -14.70 6.07 16.55
C LYS A 134 -14.11 5.67 17.89
N ALA A 135 -13.37 4.56 17.95
CA ALA A 135 -12.68 4.13 19.15
C ALA A 135 -11.60 5.13 19.60
N CYS A 136 -10.83 5.69 18.68
CA CYS A 136 -9.86 6.75 19.01
C CYS A 136 -10.54 8.04 19.48
N GLN A 137 -11.65 8.44 18.86
CA GLN A 137 -12.42 9.62 19.29
C GLN A 137 -12.96 9.48 20.72
N GLU A 138 -13.43 8.28 21.09
CA GLU A 138 -13.92 7.98 22.43
C GLU A 138 -12.82 8.01 23.48
N LEU A 139 -11.65 7.40 23.18
CA LEU A 139 -10.57 7.24 24.13
C LEU A 139 -9.62 8.46 24.23
N MET A 140 -9.59 9.29 23.21
CA MET A 140 -8.76 10.50 23.12
C MET A 140 -9.60 11.72 22.73
N PRO A 141 -10.59 12.13 23.56
CA PRO A 141 -11.43 13.26 23.24
C PRO A 141 -10.60 14.55 23.12
N GLY A 142 -10.85 15.32 22.06
CA GLY A 142 -10.18 16.58 21.77
C GLY A 142 -8.83 16.47 21.05
N VAL A 143 -8.29 15.26 20.84
CA VAL A 143 -7.11 15.06 20.00
C VAL A 143 -7.56 15.14 18.52
N PRO A 144 -6.93 15.99 17.69
CA PRO A 144 -7.29 16.10 16.29
C PRO A 144 -6.95 14.81 15.54
N MET A 145 -7.82 14.44 14.61
CA MET A 145 -7.70 13.21 13.81
C MET A 145 -7.75 13.51 12.33
N VAL A 146 -6.94 12.82 11.55
CA VAL A 146 -6.82 13.01 10.10
C VAL A 146 -7.07 11.68 9.39
N ALA A 147 -7.89 11.70 8.35
CA ALA A 147 -8.08 10.57 7.44
C ALA A 147 -7.14 10.71 6.24
N VAL A 148 -6.36 9.66 5.99
CA VAL A 148 -5.44 9.54 4.85
C VAL A 148 -5.90 8.36 4.00
N PHE A 149 -6.27 8.64 2.74
CA PHE A 149 -6.93 7.68 1.87
C PHE A 149 -5.96 7.01 0.90
N ASP A 150 -6.00 5.68 0.78
CA ASP A 150 -5.20 4.94 -0.21
C ASP A 150 -5.51 5.36 -1.65
N THR A 151 -6.72 5.86 -1.90
CA THR A 151 -7.20 6.26 -3.23
C THR A 151 -6.96 7.73 -3.56
N ALA A 152 -6.68 8.58 -2.58
CA ALA A 152 -6.64 10.04 -2.76
C ALA A 152 -5.56 10.51 -3.74
N PHE A 153 -4.37 9.92 -3.67
CA PHE A 153 -3.25 10.26 -4.57
C PHE A 153 -3.59 10.07 -6.05
N HIS A 154 -4.46 9.09 -6.37
CA HIS A 154 -4.87 8.76 -7.72
C HIS A 154 -6.05 9.61 -8.25
N GLN A 155 -6.62 10.51 -7.44
CA GLN A 155 -7.72 11.36 -7.87
C GLN A 155 -7.31 12.44 -8.90
N THR A 156 -6.01 12.57 -9.16
CA THR A 156 -5.47 13.44 -10.21
C THR A 156 -5.44 12.80 -11.60
N MET A 157 -5.80 11.52 -11.73
CA MET A 157 -5.89 10.86 -13.03
C MET A 157 -6.90 11.57 -13.94
N PRO A 158 -6.59 11.74 -15.26
CA PRO A 158 -7.55 12.27 -16.21
C PRO A 158 -8.66 11.25 -16.54
N PRO A 159 -9.84 11.71 -17.00
CA PRO A 159 -10.96 10.83 -17.33
C PRO A 159 -10.60 9.69 -18.28
N VAL A 160 -9.74 9.94 -19.26
CA VAL A 160 -9.28 8.93 -20.23
C VAL A 160 -8.55 7.76 -19.56
N ALA A 161 -7.96 7.95 -18.38
CA ALA A 161 -7.27 6.91 -17.62
C ALA A 161 -8.18 6.19 -16.62
N TYR A 162 -9.20 6.87 -16.08
CA TYR A 162 -10.01 6.28 -15.02
C TYR A 162 -11.38 5.73 -15.47
N ILE A 163 -11.92 6.15 -16.63
CA ILE A 163 -13.21 5.63 -17.12
C ILE A 163 -13.00 4.25 -17.74
N TYR A 164 -13.83 3.29 -17.33
CA TYR A 164 -13.92 2.00 -17.99
C TYR A 164 -14.79 2.09 -19.26
N ALA A 165 -14.45 1.35 -20.27
CA ALA A 165 -15.24 1.25 -21.51
C ALA A 165 -16.53 0.41 -21.31
N LEU A 166 -17.34 0.82 -20.35
CA LEU A 166 -18.66 0.30 -20.01
C LEU A 166 -19.70 1.37 -20.34
N PRO A 167 -21.02 1.05 -20.35
CA PRO A 167 -22.06 2.08 -20.46
C PRO A 167 -21.82 3.20 -19.44
N TYR A 168 -21.71 4.44 -19.93
CA TYR A 168 -21.26 5.60 -19.12
C TYR A 168 -22.14 5.86 -17.90
N GLU A 169 -23.41 5.43 -17.95
CA GLU A 169 -24.35 5.54 -16.83
C GLU A 169 -23.86 4.84 -15.55
N TYR A 170 -23.06 3.77 -15.64
CA TYR A 170 -22.49 3.12 -14.44
C TYR A 170 -21.46 4.00 -13.75
N TYR A 171 -20.75 4.83 -14.50
CA TYR A 171 -19.92 5.86 -13.87
C TYR A 171 -20.77 6.97 -13.27
N GLU A 172 -21.74 7.50 -14.02
CA GLU A 172 -22.57 8.61 -13.53
C GLU A 172 -23.36 8.28 -12.26
N LYS A 173 -23.99 7.10 -12.25
CA LYS A 173 -24.89 6.67 -11.15
C LYS A 173 -24.12 5.99 -10.01
N ASP A 174 -23.25 5.07 -10.35
CA ASP A 174 -22.64 4.12 -9.41
C ASP A 174 -21.16 4.39 -9.15
N LYS A 175 -20.59 5.40 -9.78
CA LYS A 175 -19.18 5.80 -9.66
C LYS A 175 -18.21 4.66 -10.02
N VAL A 176 -18.60 3.81 -10.98
CA VAL A 176 -17.76 2.74 -11.51
C VAL A 176 -16.65 3.33 -12.36
N ARG A 177 -15.45 3.40 -11.80
CA ARG A 177 -14.24 3.93 -12.41
C ARG A 177 -13.00 3.29 -11.80
N ARG A 178 -11.83 3.52 -12.40
CA ARG A 178 -10.56 3.23 -11.76
C ARG A 178 -10.32 4.22 -10.61
N TYR A 179 -10.04 3.70 -9.42
CA TYR A 179 -9.63 4.50 -8.27
C TYR A 179 -8.14 4.37 -8.00
N GLY A 180 -7.61 3.14 -8.02
CA GLY A 180 -6.25 2.85 -7.63
C GLY A 180 -6.07 2.80 -6.11
N PHE A 181 -4.99 2.16 -5.67
CA PHE A 181 -4.68 1.94 -4.26
C PHE A 181 -3.16 2.11 -4.04
N HIS A 182 -2.67 1.86 -2.84
CA HIS A 182 -1.29 2.14 -2.45
C HIS A 182 -0.87 3.61 -2.67
N GLY A 183 -1.84 4.53 -2.73
CA GLY A 183 -1.59 5.93 -3.04
C GLY A 183 -0.64 6.60 -2.06
N THR A 184 -0.74 6.27 -0.77
CA THR A 184 0.16 6.78 0.27
C THR A 184 1.60 6.35 0.01
N SER A 185 1.83 5.08 -0.38
CA SER A 185 3.15 4.56 -0.74
C SER A 185 3.70 5.24 -1.99
N HIS A 186 2.91 5.30 -3.07
CA HIS A 186 3.33 5.95 -4.33
C HIS A 186 3.66 7.42 -4.13
N LYS A 187 2.89 8.13 -3.32
CA LYS A 187 3.14 9.52 -2.92
C LYS A 187 4.48 9.64 -2.20
N TYR A 188 4.69 8.83 -1.16
CA TYR A 188 5.90 8.84 -0.37
C TYR A 188 7.16 8.62 -1.23
N VAL A 189 7.21 7.52 -1.98
CA VAL A 189 8.40 7.17 -2.75
C VAL A 189 8.66 8.14 -3.91
N SER A 190 7.63 8.78 -4.46
CA SER A 190 7.82 9.80 -5.49
C SER A 190 8.46 11.08 -4.96
N GLN A 191 8.10 11.51 -3.75
CA GLN A 191 8.74 12.64 -3.07
C GLN A 191 10.20 12.30 -2.74
N ARG A 192 10.45 11.11 -2.19
CA ARG A 192 11.82 10.65 -1.90
C ARG A 192 12.68 10.56 -3.17
N ALA A 193 12.08 10.10 -4.29
CA ALA A 193 12.80 10.06 -5.58
C ALA A 193 13.21 11.46 -6.05
N ALA A 194 12.33 12.46 -5.91
CA ALA A 194 12.66 13.84 -6.23
C ALA A 194 13.83 14.37 -5.39
N ASP A 195 13.82 14.08 -4.08
CA ASP A 195 14.92 14.43 -3.17
C ASP A 195 16.24 13.76 -3.59
N MET A 196 16.22 12.44 -3.87
CA MET A 196 17.41 11.69 -4.30
C MET A 196 17.95 12.16 -5.65
N LEU A 197 17.09 12.60 -6.57
CA LEU A 197 17.46 13.12 -7.86
C LEU A 197 17.89 14.61 -7.82
N GLY A 198 17.64 15.30 -6.70
CA GLY A 198 17.93 16.71 -6.53
C GLY A 198 17.16 17.60 -7.49
N LYS A 199 15.93 17.22 -7.86
CA LYS A 199 15.08 17.95 -8.80
C LYS A 199 13.68 18.19 -8.22
N PRO A 200 13.05 19.32 -8.53
CA PRO A 200 11.65 19.54 -8.19
C PRO A 200 10.76 18.45 -8.80
N ILE A 201 9.83 17.92 -7.99
CA ILE A 201 8.96 16.81 -8.42
C ILE A 201 8.08 17.21 -9.62
N GLU A 202 7.76 18.49 -9.75
CA GLU A 202 6.96 19.04 -10.84
C GLU A 202 7.63 18.91 -12.22
N GLN A 203 8.94 18.65 -12.26
CA GLN A 203 9.73 18.47 -13.47
C GLN A 203 9.98 17.01 -13.81
N LEU A 204 9.47 16.07 -13.01
CA LEU A 204 9.79 14.65 -13.12
C LEU A 204 8.62 13.82 -13.63
N LYS A 205 8.94 12.87 -14.50
CA LYS A 205 8.09 11.75 -14.90
C LYS A 205 8.61 10.48 -14.26
N LEU A 206 7.85 9.93 -13.33
CA LEU A 206 8.25 8.80 -12.52
C LEU A 206 7.30 7.61 -12.75
N ILE A 207 7.84 6.39 -12.69
CA ILE A 207 7.05 5.16 -12.62
C ILE A 207 7.39 4.48 -11.30
N SER A 208 6.40 4.36 -10.43
CA SER A 208 6.54 3.74 -9.11
C SER A 208 5.97 2.32 -9.14
N CYS A 209 6.82 1.35 -8.82
CA CYS A 209 6.50 -0.07 -8.78
C CYS A 209 6.46 -0.53 -7.31
N HIS A 210 5.25 -0.54 -6.73
CA HIS A 210 4.99 -1.07 -5.39
C HIS A 210 4.73 -2.57 -5.51
N LEU A 211 5.74 -3.38 -5.21
CA LEU A 211 5.73 -4.82 -5.46
C LEU A 211 5.77 -5.58 -4.13
N GLY A 212 4.61 -5.84 -3.56
CA GLY A 212 4.40 -6.64 -2.36
C GLY A 212 3.51 -7.85 -2.63
N ASN A 213 2.87 -8.38 -1.60
CA ASN A 213 1.82 -9.40 -1.77
C ASN A 213 0.60 -8.82 -2.52
N GLY A 214 0.24 -7.56 -2.25
CA GLY A 214 -0.50 -6.70 -3.17
C GLY A 214 0.50 -5.88 -3.97
N SER A 215 0.28 -5.71 -5.28
CA SER A 215 1.21 -5.01 -6.16
C SER A 215 0.50 -4.04 -7.08
N SER A 216 1.10 -2.87 -7.30
CA SER A 216 0.63 -1.89 -8.27
C SER A 216 1.79 -1.11 -8.88
N VAL A 217 1.57 -0.64 -10.09
CA VAL A 217 2.46 0.30 -10.79
C VAL A 217 1.69 1.58 -11.05
N THR A 218 2.33 2.72 -10.84
CA THR A 218 1.71 4.04 -11.01
C THR A 218 2.60 4.94 -11.87
N ALA A 219 1.98 5.60 -12.84
CA ALA A 219 2.57 6.66 -13.63
C ALA A 219 2.38 8.00 -12.90
N ILE A 220 3.46 8.72 -12.66
CA ILE A 220 3.46 9.99 -11.92
C ILE A 220 4.12 11.04 -12.80
N ASP A 221 3.36 12.07 -13.17
CA ASP A 221 3.85 13.20 -13.98
C ASP A 221 3.69 14.50 -13.17
N GLY A 222 4.79 15.20 -12.94
CA GLY A 222 4.79 16.43 -12.18
C GLY A 222 4.27 16.27 -10.74
N GLY A 223 4.56 15.14 -10.10
CA GLY A 223 4.09 14.83 -8.73
C GLY A 223 2.64 14.36 -8.63
N LYS A 224 1.95 14.17 -9.75
CA LYS A 224 0.54 13.75 -9.81
C LYS A 224 0.43 12.35 -10.41
N SER A 225 -0.38 11.49 -9.79
CA SER A 225 -0.77 10.21 -10.40
C SER A 225 -1.59 10.47 -11.66
N VAL A 226 -1.13 9.96 -12.80
CA VAL A 226 -1.81 10.11 -14.10
C VAL A 226 -2.37 8.78 -14.61
N ASP A 227 -1.88 7.66 -14.10
CA ASP A 227 -2.45 6.32 -14.31
C ASP A 227 -1.95 5.37 -13.22
N THR A 228 -2.69 4.29 -12.96
CA THR A 228 -2.29 3.26 -12.02
C THR A 228 -2.92 1.91 -12.38
N SER A 229 -2.27 0.83 -11.97
CA SER A 229 -2.67 -0.53 -12.40
C SER A 229 -3.84 -1.12 -11.63
N MET A 230 -3.99 -0.84 -10.34
CA MET A 230 -5.19 -1.24 -9.60
C MET A 230 -6.40 -0.43 -10.08
N GLY A 231 -7.58 -1.03 -10.02
CA GLY A 231 -8.77 -0.51 -10.69
C GLY A 231 -9.83 0.02 -9.74
N PHE A 232 -11.07 -0.34 -10.04
CA PHE A 232 -12.22 -0.14 -9.15
C PHE A 232 -12.01 -0.83 -7.80
N THR A 233 -11.33 -1.98 -7.82
CA THR A 233 -10.89 -2.73 -6.64
C THR A 233 -9.38 -3.01 -6.72
N PRO A 234 -8.73 -3.44 -5.61
CA PRO A 234 -7.33 -3.86 -5.62
C PRO A 234 -7.05 -5.19 -6.36
N LEU A 235 -8.03 -5.75 -7.06
CA LEU A 235 -7.90 -6.98 -7.82
C LEU A 235 -7.25 -6.76 -9.19
N ALA A 236 -7.58 -5.65 -9.86
CA ALA A 236 -7.11 -5.35 -11.22
C ALA A 236 -5.59 -5.08 -11.28
N GLY A 237 -5.05 -5.17 -12.47
CA GLY A 237 -3.66 -4.87 -12.80
C GLY A 237 -2.77 -6.11 -12.82
N LEU A 238 -1.69 -6.08 -12.05
CA LEU A 238 -0.69 -7.15 -11.98
C LEU A 238 -1.26 -8.46 -11.40
N PRO A 239 -0.78 -9.62 -11.86
CA PRO A 239 -0.87 -10.81 -11.02
C PRO A 239 -0.12 -10.55 -9.71
N MET A 240 -0.69 -10.96 -8.59
CA MET A 240 -0.16 -10.66 -7.26
C MET A 240 0.09 -11.98 -6.50
N GLY A 241 0.31 -11.93 -5.20
CA GLY A 241 0.51 -13.15 -4.40
C GLY A 241 -0.62 -14.18 -4.60
N THR A 242 -1.88 -13.73 -4.40
CA THR A 242 -3.08 -14.58 -4.52
C THR A 242 -4.14 -14.03 -5.48
N ARG A 243 -3.98 -12.80 -5.97
CA ARG A 243 -4.93 -12.12 -6.86
C ARG A 243 -4.53 -12.32 -8.31
N SER A 244 -5.52 -12.54 -9.17
CA SER A 244 -5.30 -12.79 -10.58
C SER A 244 -4.71 -11.60 -11.35
N GLY A 245 -4.99 -10.36 -10.91
CA GLY A 245 -4.82 -9.20 -11.78
C GLY A 245 -5.83 -9.22 -12.94
N ASP A 246 -5.48 -8.53 -14.03
CA ASP A 246 -6.33 -8.41 -15.20
C ASP A 246 -6.50 -9.76 -15.90
N ILE A 247 -7.75 -10.10 -16.22
CA ILE A 247 -8.13 -11.27 -17.00
C ILE A 247 -9.19 -10.90 -18.02
N ASP A 248 -9.42 -11.78 -19.02
CA ASP A 248 -10.57 -11.69 -19.92
C ASP A 248 -11.86 -11.96 -19.11
N ALA A 249 -12.80 -11.01 -19.13
CA ALA A 249 -14.09 -11.15 -18.45
C ALA A 249 -14.90 -12.37 -18.91
N GLY A 250 -14.73 -12.84 -20.15
CA GLY A 250 -15.38 -14.04 -20.67
C GLY A 250 -14.98 -15.32 -19.93
N ILE A 251 -13.82 -15.34 -19.27
CA ILE A 251 -13.39 -16.45 -18.43
C ILE A 251 -14.34 -16.67 -17.25
N LEU A 252 -14.93 -15.61 -16.72
CA LEU A 252 -15.86 -15.67 -15.57
C LEU A 252 -17.07 -16.54 -15.95
N GLU A 253 -17.76 -16.22 -17.03
CA GLU A 253 -18.92 -16.98 -17.49
C GLU A 253 -18.55 -18.44 -17.79
N TYR A 254 -17.45 -18.66 -18.50
CA TYR A 254 -17.00 -20.01 -18.85
C TYR A 254 -16.76 -20.90 -17.61
N LEU A 255 -16.00 -20.39 -16.63
CA LEU A 255 -15.67 -21.17 -15.43
C LEU A 255 -16.87 -21.34 -14.50
N MET A 256 -17.69 -20.30 -14.34
CA MET A 256 -18.90 -20.36 -13.52
C MET A 256 -19.86 -21.41 -14.04
N ASN A 257 -20.12 -21.43 -15.35
CA ASN A 257 -20.97 -22.43 -15.98
C ASN A 257 -20.40 -23.84 -15.92
N LYS A 258 -19.07 -23.97 -16.14
CA LYS A 258 -18.39 -25.26 -16.14
C LYS A 258 -18.36 -25.94 -14.78
N TYR A 259 -18.14 -25.17 -13.73
CA TYR A 259 -17.95 -25.68 -12.36
C TYR A 259 -19.15 -25.42 -11.43
N GLY A 260 -20.22 -24.82 -11.93
CA GLY A 260 -21.41 -24.51 -11.14
C GLY A 260 -21.17 -23.48 -10.01
N MET A 261 -20.23 -22.55 -10.22
CA MET A 261 -19.88 -21.51 -9.23
C MET A 261 -20.81 -20.32 -9.34
N ASP A 262 -21.16 -19.73 -8.22
CA ASP A 262 -21.75 -18.41 -8.19
C ASP A 262 -20.70 -17.30 -8.33
N ILE A 263 -21.14 -16.05 -8.48
CA ILE A 263 -20.22 -14.90 -8.64
C ILE A 263 -19.34 -14.68 -7.43
N LYS A 264 -19.82 -14.96 -6.21
CA LYS A 264 -19.04 -14.78 -4.98
C LYS A 264 -17.91 -15.80 -4.88
N GLU A 265 -18.20 -17.04 -5.27
CA GLU A 265 -17.20 -18.10 -5.36
C GLU A 265 -16.15 -17.77 -6.41
N MET A 266 -16.56 -17.28 -7.58
CA MET A 266 -15.64 -16.85 -8.63
C MET A 266 -14.75 -15.69 -8.18
N VAL A 267 -15.31 -14.67 -7.58
CA VAL A 267 -14.54 -13.53 -7.04
C VAL A 267 -13.59 -13.98 -5.94
N ASN A 268 -13.97 -14.96 -5.12
CA ASN A 268 -13.06 -15.54 -4.13
C ASN A 268 -11.88 -16.28 -4.78
N VAL A 269 -12.11 -17.01 -5.89
CA VAL A 269 -11.02 -17.62 -6.68
C VAL A 269 -10.05 -16.55 -7.17
N LEU A 270 -10.56 -15.46 -7.74
CA LEU A 270 -9.72 -14.37 -8.28
C LEU A 270 -8.90 -13.65 -7.22
N ASN A 271 -9.43 -13.49 -6.00
CA ASN A 271 -8.75 -12.77 -4.93
C ASN A 271 -7.82 -13.62 -4.08
N LYS A 272 -8.15 -14.92 -3.87
CA LYS A 272 -7.48 -15.74 -2.84
C LYS A 272 -6.82 -17.02 -3.35
N LYS A 273 -7.14 -17.45 -4.57
CA LYS A 273 -6.67 -18.75 -5.12
C LYS A 273 -5.93 -18.60 -6.45
N SER A 274 -5.65 -17.38 -6.85
CA SER A 274 -5.04 -17.01 -8.12
C SER A 274 -3.63 -16.43 -7.94
N GLY A 275 -3.19 -15.59 -8.83
CA GLY A 275 -1.88 -14.96 -8.78
C GLY A 275 -0.73 -15.96 -8.87
N VAL A 276 0.42 -15.60 -8.32
CA VAL A 276 1.59 -16.48 -8.35
C VAL A 276 1.37 -17.78 -7.57
N MET A 277 0.57 -17.74 -6.50
CA MET A 277 0.17 -18.94 -5.77
C MET A 277 -0.66 -19.89 -6.64
N GLY A 278 -1.66 -19.37 -7.36
CA GLY A 278 -2.53 -20.18 -8.21
C GLY A 278 -1.78 -20.79 -9.38
N VAL A 279 -0.87 -20.06 -10.01
CA VAL A 279 -0.06 -20.55 -11.14
C VAL A 279 0.99 -21.55 -10.68
N SER A 280 1.73 -21.24 -9.62
CA SER A 280 2.78 -22.12 -9.11
C SER A 280 2.24 -23.39 -8.44
N GLY A 281 1.12 -23.27 -7.73
CA GLY A 281 0.62 -24.30 -6.84
C GLY A 281 1.47 -24.49 -5.57
N VAL A 282 2.33 -23.53 -5.23
CA VAL A 282 3.28 -23.62 -4.12
C VAL A 282 2.97 -22.59 -3.04
N SER A 283 3.17 -21.30 -3.32
CA SER A 283 3.12 -20.23 -2.34
C SER A 283 2.80 -18.89 -2.98
N SER A 284 2.36 -17.93 -2.18
CA SER A 284 2.29 -16.52 -2.54
C SER A 284 3.58 -15.75 -2.21
N ASP A 285 4.52 -16.36 -1.50
CA ASP A 285 5.81 -15.78 -1.15
C ASP A 285 6.82 -16.04 -2.27
N PHE A 286 7.41 -14.98 -2.80
CA PHE A 286 8.38 -15.09 -3.90
C PHE A 286 9.66 -15.85 -3.51
N ARG A 287 10.03 -15.85 -2.23
CA ARG A 287 11.20 -16.63 -1.75
C ARG A 287 10.94 -18.13 -1.87
N ASP A 288 9.75 -18.57 -1.50
CA ASP A 288 9.34 -19.97 -1.64
C ASP A 288 9.29 -20.38 -3.12
N LEU A 289 8.88 -19.44 -4.01
CA LEU A 289 8.84 -19.70 -5.45
C LEU A 289 10.22 -19.82 -6.06
N GLU A 290 11.16 -18.95 -5.67
CA GLU A 290 12.55 -19.02 -6.10
C GLU A 290 13.19 -20.35 -5.66
N GLU A 291 13.00 -20.75 -4.41
CA GLU A 291 13.48 -22.04 -3.89
C GLU A 291 12.84 -23.23 -4.62
N ALA A 292 11.52 -23.20 -4.84
CA ALA A 292 10.83 -24.27 -5.55
C ALA A 292 11.30 -24.39 -7.01
N PHE A 293 11.60 -23.28 -7.67
CA PHE A 293 12.14 -23.27 -9.02
C PHE A 293 13.55 -23.89 -9.06
N GLU A 294 14.42 -23.54 -8.12
CA GLU A 294 15.76 -24.15 -7.98
C GLU A 294 15.70 -25.67 -7.74
N GLN A 295 14.64 -26.14 -7.10
CA GLN A 295 14.34 -27.57 -6.89
C GLN A 295 13.67 -28.24 -8.11
N GLY A 296 13.49 -27.52 -9.23
CA GLY A 296 12.97 -28.05 -10.49
C GLY A 296 11.47 -27.86 -10.69
N ASN A 297 10.80 -27.02 -9.90
CA ASN A 297 9.38 -26.70 -10.15
C ASN A 297 9.25 -25.61 -11.23
N GLU A 298 9.03 -26.02 -12.48
CA GLU A 298 8.89 -25.12 -13.62
C GLU A 298 7.71 -24.14 -13.50
N ARG A 299 6.62 -24.54 -12.84
CA ARG A 299 5.46 -23.65 -12.63
C ARG A 299 5.77 -22.53 -11.64
N ALA A 300 6.65 -22.75 -10.67
CA ALA A 300 7.13 -21.70 -9.78
C ALA A 300 7.92 -20.63 -10.57
N GLY A 301 8.82 -21.06 -11.46
CA GLY A 301 9.52 -20.16 -12.38
C GLY A 301 8.54 -19.38 -13.30
N LEU A 302 7.59 -20.08 -13.92
CA LEU A 302 6.56 -19.45 -14.75
C LEU A 302 5.78 -18.37 -14.00
N ALA A 303 5.39 -18.62 -12.74
CA ALA A 303 4.66 -17.67 -11.93
C ALA A 303 5.45 -16.37 -11.69
N VAL A 304 6.74 -16.51 -11.37
CA VAL A 304 7.66 -15.38 -11.19
C VAL A 304 7.86 -14.61 -12.50
N ASP A 305 8.06 -15.31 -13.61
CA ASP A 305 8.25 -14.71 -14.92
C ASP A 305 6.99 -13.94 -15.40
N MET A 306 5.78 -14.49 -15.16
CA MET A 306 4.52 -13.79 -15.43
C MET A 306 4.40 -12.49 -14.65
N PHE A 307 4.79 -12.49 -13.38
CA PHE A 307 4.78 -11.29 -12.56
C PHE A 307 5.76 -10.25 -13.11
N ASN A 308 7.02 -10.62 -13.33
CA ASN A 308 8.06 -9.74 -13.85
C ASN A 308 7.69 -9.17 -15.23
N TYR A 309 7.14 -10.00 -16.09
CA TYR A 309 6.65 -9.60 -17.42
C TYR A 309 5.51 -8.58 -17.31
N GLY A 310 4.55 -8.78 -16.39
CA GLY A 310 3.47 -7.86 -16.15
C GLY A 310 3.96 -6.48 -15.68
N VAL A 311 4.90 -6.43 -14.75
CA VAL A 311 5.52 -5.18 -14.29
C VAL A 311 6.23 -4.46 -15.43
N LYS A 312 7.06 -5.18 -16.19
CA LYS A 312 7.76 -4.64 -17.37
C LYS A 312 6.81 -4.03 -18.40
N LYS A 313 5.72 -4.72 -18.72
CA LYS A 313 4.69 -4.22 -19.64
C LYS A 313 4.09 -2.91 -19.16
N LEU A 314 3.76 -2.81 -17.88
CA LEU A 314 3.18 -1.59 -17.31
C LEU A 314 4.18 -0.44 -17.30
N ILE A 315 5.46 -0.69 -17.02
CA ILE A 315 6.52 0.33 -17.14
C ILE A 315 6.54 0.90 -18.56
N GLY A 316 6.55 0.02 -19.59
CA GLY A 316 6.53 0.44 -20.98
C GLY A 316 5.25 1.22 -21.35
N ALA A 317 4.09 0.73 -20.93
CA ALA A 317 2.80 1.38 -21.19
C ALA A 317 2.72 2.77 -20.55
N TYR A 318 3.18 2.92 -19.32
CA TYR A 318 3.14 4.19 -18.61
C TYR A 318 4.19 5.19 -19.10
N ALA A 319 5.36 4.72 -19.50
CA ALA A 319 6.34 5.58 -20.19
C ALA A 319 5.76 6.12 -21.49
N ALA A 320 5.06 5.30 -22.27
CA ALA A 320 4.36 5.73 -23.49
C ALA A 320 3.24 6.73 -23.16
N ALA A 321 2.41 6.46 -22.16
CA ALA A 321 1.30 7.34 -21.76
C ALA A 321 1.79 8.73 -21.31
N MET A 322 2.93 8.82 -20.63
CA MET A 322 3.54 10.07 -20.19
C MET A 322 4.43 10.74 -21.27
N GLY A 323 4.73 10.05 -22.38
CA GLY A 323 5.66 10.54 -23.38
C GLY A 323 7.12 10.57 -22.92
N GLY A 324 7.50 9.65 -22.02
CA GLY A 324 8.84 9.50 -21.46
C GLY A 324 8.83 9.14 -19.99
N VAL A 325 10.00 8.88 -19.43
CA VAL A 325 10.23 8.59 -18.02
C VAL A 325 11.63 9.05 -17.60
N ASP A 326 11.73 9.68 -16.43
CA ASP A 326 13.02 10.12 -15.85
C ASP A 326 13.57 9.07 -14.88
N ALA A 327 12.68 8.46 -14.08
CA ALA A 327 13.09 7.42 -13.15
C ALA A 327 12.02 6.35 -12.93
N ILE A 328 12.49 5.12 -12.64
CA ILE A 328 11.70 3.97 -12.22
C ILE A 328 12.04 3.67 -10.76
N ILE A 329 11.03 3.50 -9.93
CA ILE A 329 11.18 3.28 -8.48
C ILE A 329 10.68 1.87 -8.15
N PHE A 330 11.53 1.08 -7.49
CA PHE A 330 11.14 -0.19 -6.88
C PHE A 330 10.94 -0.01 -5.38
N THR A 331 9.82 -0.52 -4.86
CA THR A 331 9.45 -0.42 -3.46
C THR A 331 8.59 -1.60 -3.01
N ALA A 332 8.29 -1.67 -1.72
CA ALA A 332 7.57 -2.75 -1.05
C ALA A 332 8.32 -4.10 -1.08
N GLY A 333 7.73 -5.13 -0.49
CA GLY A 333 8.38 -6.38 -0.15
C GLY A 333 9.31 -6.98 -1.20
N VAL A 334 8.80 -7.29 -2.38
CA VAL A 334 9.60 -7.82 -3.50
C VAL A 334 10.51 -6.75 -4.08
N GLY A 335 9.98 -5.55 -4.31
CA GLY A 335 10.75 -4.42 -4.85
C GLY A 335 11.97 -4.07 -4.00
N GLU A 336 11.82 -4.09 -2.68
CA GLU A 336 12.89 -3.75 -1.73
C GLU A 336 13.91 -4.87 -1.51
N ASN A 337 13.49 -6.12 -1.58
CA ASN A 337 14.28 -7.24 -1.08
C ASN A 337 14.81 -8.20 -2.14
N SER A 338 14.30 -8.15 -3.39
CA SER A 338 14.71 -9.07 -4.44
C SER A 338 15.47 -8.37 -5.58
N ALA A 339 16.80 -8.45 -5.52
CA ALA A 339 17.69 -7.93 -6.57
C ALA A 339 17.49 -8.67 -7.90
N SER A 340 17.23 -9.98 -7.86
CA SER A 340 16.96 -10.83 -9.04
C SER A 340 15.71 -10.36 -9.77
N GLN A 341 14.62 -10.09 -9.05
CA GLN A 341 13.36 -9.63 -9.64
C GLN A 341 13.52 -8.24 -10.26
N ARG A 342 14.16 -7.29 -9.56
CA ARG A 342 14.44 -5.96 -10.11
C ARG A 342 15.25 -6.04 -11.40
N MET A 343 16.27 -6.90 -11.43
CA MET A 343 17.08 -7.12 -12.63
C MET A 343 16.25 -7.73 -13.77
N ALA A 344 15.44 -8.75 -13.48
CA ALA A 344 14.58 -9.40 -14.47
C ALA A 344 13.53 -8.46 -15.05
N ILE A 345 12.95 -7.57 -14.22
CA ILE A 345 11.99 -6.54 -14.67
C ILE A 345 12.69 -5.51 -15.54
N ALA A 346 13.87 -5.02 -15.14
CA ALA A 346 14.60 -3.98 -15.87
C ALA A 346 15.28 -4.47 -17.16
N SER A 347 15.60 -5.75 -17.23
CA SER A 347 16.16 -6.38 -18.43
C SER A 347 15.17 -6.29 -19.60
N GLY A 348 15.63 -5.77 -20.74
CA GLY A 348 14.80 -5.52 -21.92
C GLY A 348 14.16 -4.10 -21.94
N LEU A 349 14.50 -3.23 -20.98
CA LEU A 349 14.13 -1.81 -20.98
C LEU A 349 15.28 -0.90 -21.48
N GLU A 350 16.36 -1.47 -21.99
CA GLU A 350 17.52 -0.74 -22.50
C GLU A 350 17.13 0.18 -23.67
N PHE A 351 16.13 -0.20 -24.47
CA PHE A 351 15.60 0.65 -25.55
C PHE A 351 15.02 1.98 -25.04
N MET A 352 14.62 2.04 -23.77
CA MET A 352 14.14 3.27 -23.11
C MET A 352 15.30 4.06 -22.48
N GLY A 353 16.50 3.52 -22.49
CA GLY A 353 17.68 4.11 -21.86
C GLY A 353 17.94 3.65 -20.44
N VAL A 354 17.29 2.59 -19.99
CA VAL A 354 17.59 1.93 -18.71
C VAL A 354 18.90 1.16 -18.82
N LYS A 355 19.80 1.35 -17.85
CA LYS A 355 21.02 0.58 -17.70
C LYS A 355 21.23 0.28 -16.23
N MET A 356 21.09 -0.97 -15.83
CA MET A 356 21.27 -1.40 -14.45
C MET A 356 22.75 -1.47 -14.07
N ASP A 357 23.01 -1.20 -12.79
CA ASP A 357 24.28 -1.51 -12.13
C ASP A 357 24.10 -2.76 -11.27
N GLU A 358 24.72 -3.87 -11.67
CA GLU A 358 24.56 -5.16 -10.99
C GLU A 358 25.04 -5.14 -9.54
N ASP A 359 26.12 -4.41 -9.24
CA ASP A 359 26.66 -4.35 -7.88
C ASP A 359 25.82 -3.42 -6.99
N ALA A 360 25.43 -2.26 -7.50
CA ALA A 360 24.53 -1.36 -6.78
C ALA A 360 23.17 -2.01 -6.50
N ASN A 361 22.69 -2.87 -7.41
CA ASN A 361 21.41 -3.57 -7.26
C ASN A 361 21.41 -4.66 -6.18
N LYS A 362 22.55 -5.11 -5.68
CA LYS A 362 22.63 -6.15 -4.62
C LYS A 362 22.16 -5.69 -3.25
N VAL A 363 21.70 -4.47 -3.11
CA VAL A 363 21.17 -3.88 -1.87
C VAL A 363 19.78 -4.40 -1.52
N ARG A 364 19.43 -4.35 -0.23
CA ARG A 364 18.10 -4.69 0.30
C ARG A 364 17.67 -3.64 1.31
N GLY A 365 16.42 -3.15 1.21
CA GLY A 365 15.74 -2.35 2.23
C GLY A 365 16.38 -1.00 2.55
N GLU A 366 17.20 -0.44 1.66
CA GLU A 366 17.79 0.90 1.84
C GLU A 366 17.70 1.72 0.56
N GLU A 367 17.58 3.04 0.69
CA GLU A 367 17.54 3.95 -0.45
C GLU A 367 18.85 3.89 -1.25
N ARG A 368 18.73 3.63 -2.56
CA ARG A 368 19.89 3.58 -3.46
C ARG A 368 19.51 3.84 -4.91
N VAL A 369 20.41 4.51 -5.64
CA VAL A 369 20.41 4.49 -7.10
C VAL A 369 21.01 3.13 -7.51
N ILE A 370 20.25 2.35 -8.27
CA ILE A 370 20.63 0.98 -8.70
C ILE A 370 20.83 0.88 -10.21
N SER A 371 20.76 1.99 -10.92
CA SER A 371 21.16 2.12 -12.33
C SER A 371 22.59 2.61 -12.46
N ALA A 372 23.21 2.29 -13.58
CA ALA A 372 24.56 2.77 -13.92
C ALA A 372 24.58 4.31 -14.07
N PRO A 373 25.73 4.96 -13.82
CA PRO A 373 25.83 6.44 -13.90
C PRO A 373 25.50 7.02 -15.28
N ASP A 374 25.66 6.24 -16.34
CA ASP A 374 25.35 6.61 -17.73
C ASP A 374 23.94 6.15 -18.17
N SER A 375 23.12 5.62 -17.26
CA SER A 375 21.71 5.32 -17.54
C SER A 375 20.94 6.62 -17.80
N LYS A 376 20.19 6.67 -18.89
CA LYS A 376 19.33 7.81 -19.21
C LYS A 376 18.10 7.86 -18.31
N VAL A 377 17.55 6.71 -17.98
CA VAL A 377 16.46 6.55 -17.01
C VAL A 377 17.09 6.05 -15.71
N THR A 378 16.95 6.82 -14.65
CA THR A 378 17.46 6.41 -13.33
C THR A 378 16.58 5.32 -12.74
N VAL A 379 17.18 4.29 -12.16
CA VAL A 379 16.44 3.27 -11.41
C VAL A 379 16.78 3.39 -9.93
N LEU A 380 15.74 3.48 -9.12
CA LEU A 380 15.83 3.74 -7.68
C LEU A 380 15.23 2.59 -6.89
N LEU A 381 15.90 2.22 -5.82
CA LEU A 381 15.31 1.45 -4.72
C LEU A 381 14.97 2.42 -3.59
N ILE A 382 13.71 2.49 -3.22
CA ILE A 382 13.23 3.36 -2.14
C ILE A 382 12.27 2.54 -1.26
N PRO A 383 12.67 2.17 -0.03
CA PRO A 383 11.76 1.54 0.92
C PRO A 383 10.56 2.44 1.20
N THR A 384 9.35 1.89 1.09
CA THR A 384 8.15 2.67 1.43
C THR A 384 8.00 2.85 2.94
N ASN A 385 7.43 3.98 3.33
CA ASN A 385 7.09 4.27 4.71
C ASN A 385 5.73 4.98 4.76
N GLU A 386 4.67 4.18 4.65
CA GLU A 386 3.31 4.70 4.60
C GLU A 386 2.91 5.36 5.92
N GLU A 387 3.36 4.81 7.05
CA GLU A 387 3.06 5.36 8.37
C GLU A 387 3.70 6.75 8.55
N LEU A 388 4.94 6.94 8.09
CA LEU A 388 5.57 8.26 8.08
C LEU A 388 4.83 9.23 7.18
N MET A 389 4.39 8.79 5.99
CA MET A 389 3.61 9.65 5.08
C MET A 389 2.27 10.07 5.70
N ILE A 390 1.57 9.14 6.37
CA ILE A 390 0.35 9.44 7.11
C ILE A 390 0.62 10.47 8.22
N ALA A 391 1.71 10.31 8.96
CA ALA A 391 2.07 11.25 10.01
C ALA A 391 2.44 12.64 9.46
N MET A 392 3.16 12.70 8.35
CA MET A 392 3.49 13.97 7.67
C MET A 392 2.24 14.70 7.16
N ASP A 393 1.31 13.97 6.54
CA ASP A 393 0.02 14.54 6.12
C ASP A 393 -0.80 15.03 7.32
N THR A 394 -0.75 14.30 8.43
CA THR A 394 -1.41 14.67 9.69
C THR A 394 -0.82 15.97 10.24
N GLU A 395 0.52 16.05 10.38
CA GLU A 395 1.21 17.25 10.86
C GLU A 395 0.90 18.46 9.97
N ALA A 396 0.89 18.29 8.66
CA ALA A 396 0.61 19.39 7.72
C ALA A 396 -0.81 19.96 7.83
N LEU A 397 -1.76 19.21 8.41
CA LEU A 397 -3.15 19.63 8.54
C LEU A 397 -3.50 20.17 9.94
N VAL A 398 -2.80 19.74 10.98
CA VAL A 398 -3.16 20.06 12.37
C VAL A 398 -1.98 20.59 13.21
N GLY A 399 -0.79 20.66 12.65
CA GLY A 399 0.44 21.15 13.28
C GLY A 399 0.61 22.67 13.28
#